data_72e51906d652812f34b2ff7207e9c1f1
#
_entry.id   72e51906d652812f34b2ff7207e9c1f1
#
_cell.length_a   1.000
_cell.length_b   1.000
_cell.length_c   1.000
_cell.angle_alpha   90.00
_cell.angle_beta   90.00
_cell.angle_gamma   90.00
#
_symmetry.space_group_name_H-M   'P 1'
#
loop_
_entity.id
_entity.type
_entity.pdbx_description
1 polymer ?
#
loop_
_entity_poly.entity_id
_entity_poly.type
_entity_poly.pdbx_seq_one_letter_code
_entity_poly.pdbx_strand_id
1 'polypeptide(L)'
;MKNFNALGIILISCLFTNAYAQKKTNSAVAKPTKAVIATTTAVTNDPVLVNVAGQNITRSEFERVYYKNNNKGTANDEKSIRDYMELFINYKLKVKEAESLKMDTSAAFKDELTGYRKQLAQPYLTDKDVNDNLVKEAYNRLQNDVRASHILIKLSSDALPKDTLAAYNRIMKIREKIVKGADFEKMARDSSEDPSAKENGGDLGYFTGLQMVYPFETAAYNTKPGQVSMPVRTRFGYHIIKVSDIRPAVGEIHTAHIMIKVNKTDNDSLQKEAKRKIDEIYAKFKAGEKFDDLAKQYSDDKGSAVNGGVLPWFGTGKM
;
A
#
# COMPACT_ATOMS: atom_id res chain seq x y z
N MET A 1 27.61 -42.10 -23.40
CA MET A 1 26.18 -41.93 -23.54
C MET A 1 25.48 -42.64 -22.40
N LYS A 2 25.12 -41.92 -21.35
CA LYS A 2 24.33 -42.43 -20.20
C LYS A 2 23.26 -41.40 -19.91
N ASN A 3 22.01 -41.79 -20.13
CA ASN A 3 20.81 -41.03 -19.89
C ASN A 3 20.62 -40.83 -18.39
N PHE A 4 20.53 -39.58 -17.92
CA PHE A 4 20.03 -39.25 -16.61
C PHE A 4 18.54 -38.93 -16.72
N ASN A 5 17.71 -39.79 -16.16
CA ASN A 5 16.30 -39.55 -15.96
C ASN A 5 16.07 -38.44 -14.93
N ALA A 6 15.42 -37.37 -15.35
CA ALA A 6 14.92 -36.36 -14.47
C ALA A 6 13.73 -36.89 -13.68
N LEU A 7 13.86 -36.95 -12.37
CA LEU A 7 12.77 -37.24 -11.44
C LEU A 7 11.89 -36.00 -11.32
N GLY A 8 10.68 -36.08 -11.89
CA GLY A 8 9.70 -35.02 -11.82
C GLY A 8 9.15 -34.85 -10.40
N ILE A 9 9.36 -33.70 -9.83
CA ILE A 9 8.70 -33.28 -8.59
C ILE A 9 7.29 -32.82 -8.94
N ILE A 10 6.29 -33.62 -8.53
CA ILE A 10 4.88 -33.25 -8.64
C ILE A 10 4.56 -32.26 -7.54
N LEU A 11 4.47 -30.97 -7.88
CA LEU A 11 3.89 -29.91 -7.05
C LEU A 11 2.37 -30.06 -7.06
N ILE A 12 1.79 -30.56 -5.98
CA ILE A 12 0.33 -30.52 -5.77
C ILE A 12 -0.03 -29.11 -5.30
N SER A 13 -0.52 -28.28 -6.22
CA SER A 13 -1.13 -27.01 -5.89
C SER A 13 -2.57 -27.25 -5.44
N CYS A 14 -2.83 -27.17 -4.12
CA CYS A 14 -4.19 -27.11 -3.58
C CYS A 14 -4.72 -25.68 -3.70
N LEU A 15 -5.58 -25.44 -4.68
CA LEU A 15 -6.44 -24.27 -4.76
C LEU A 15 -7.54 -24.38 -3.70
N PHE A 16 -7.46 -23.58 -2.65
CA PHE A 16 -8.56 -23.41 -1.69
C PHE A 16 -9.45 -22.24 -2.11
N THR A 17 -10.64 -22.53 -2.62
CA THR A 17 -11.72 -21.55 -2.70
C THR A 17 -12.50 -21.59 -1.38
N ASN A 18 -12.36 -20.57 -0.54
CA ASN A 18 -13.15 -20.41 0.66
C ASN A 18 -14.39 -19.56 0.37
N ALA A 19 -15.56 -20.19 0.33
CA ALA A 19 -16.84 -19.50 0.42
C ALA A 19 -17.16 -19.29 1.92
N TYR A 20 -17.15 -18.02 2.39
CA TYR A 20 -17.56 -17.66 3.72
C TYR A 20 -19.06 -17.31 3.74
N ALA A 21 -19.85 -18.15 4.38
CA ALA A 21 -21.22 -17.78 4.81
C ALA A 21 -21.14 -17.02 6.13
N GLN A 22 -21.55 -15.74 6.13
CA GLN A 22 -21.63 -14.92 7.33
C GLN A 22 -22.81 -15.36 8.20
N LYS A 23 -22.53 -15.78 9.42
CA LYS A 23 -23.51 -15.89 10.50
C LYS A 23 -23.23 -14.80 11.53
N LYS A 24 -24.11 -13.80 11.61
CA LYS A 24 -24.07 -12.76 12.65
C LYS A 24 -24.28 -13.40 14.02
N THR A 25 -23.32 -13.25 14.92
CA THR A 25 -23.55 -13.40 16.36
C THR A 25 -22.99 -12.19 17.08
N ASN A 26 -23.85 -11.44 17.77
CA ASN A 26 -23.48 -10.39 18.70
C ASN A 26 -22.65 -11.01 19.83
N SER A 27 -21.45 -10.52 20.07
CA SER A 27 -20.70 -10.85 21.28
C SER A 27 -20.05 -9.58 21.84
N ALA A 28 -20.31 -9.37 23.13
CA ALA A 28 -19.87 -8.23 23.91
C ALA A 28 -18.33 -8.15 24.01
N VAL A 29 -17.80 -6.93 23.93
CA VAL A 29 -16.39 -6.60 24.05
C VAL A 29 -15.91 -6.89 25.49
N ALA A 30 -15.06 -7.91 25.65
CA ALA A 30 -14.29 -8.13 26.87
C ALA A 30 -12.92 -7.45 26.74
N LYS A 31 -12.54 -6.63 27.73
CA LYS A 31 -11.23 -5.97 27.85
C LYS A 31 -10.09 -7.01 27.87
N PRO A 32 -8.93 -6.73 27.26
CA PRO A 32 -7.80 -7.66 27.29
C PRO A 32 -7.20 -7.71 28.70
N THR A 33 -7.37 -8.84 29.36
CA THR A 33 -6.62 -9.20 30.57
C THR A 33 -5.24 -9.66 30.14
N LYS A 34 -4.19 -9.10 30.74
CA LYS A 34 -2.80 -9.56 30.56
C LYS A 34 -2.73 -11.07 30.81
N ALA A 35 -2.46 -11.85 29.77
CA ALA A 35 -2.17 -13.26 29.91
C ALA A 35 -0.81 -13.41 30.61
N VAL A 36 -0.81 -13.75 31.86
CA VAL A 36 0.35 -14.32 32.56
C VAL A 36 0.53 -15.71 31.97
N ILE A 37 1.60 -15.92 31.20
CA ILE A 37 2.00 -17.26 30.79
C ILE A 37 2.49 -17.98 32.03
N ALA A 38 1.58 -18.65 32.72
CA ALA A 38 1.94 -19.66 33.71
C ALA A 38 2.47 -20.86 32.95
N THR A 39 3.78 -21.05 32.97
CA THR A 39 4.45 -22.32 32.59
C THR A 39 4.02 -23.38 33.61
N THR A 40 2.83 -23.89 33.50
CA THR A 40 2.46 -25.14 34.14
C THR A 40 3.07 -26.26 33.30
N THR A 41 4.20 -26.80 33.77
CA THR A 41 4.63 -28.14 33.42
C THR A 41 3.59 -29.12 33.97
N ALA A 42 2.48 -29.26 33.27
CA ALA A 42 1.62 -30.42 33.42
C ALA A 42 2.45 -31.59 32.88
N VAL A 43 2.85 -32.48 33.78
CA VAL A 43 3.34 -33.83 33.41
C VAL A 43 2.10 -34.51 32.81
N THR A 44 1.88 -34.29 31.51
CA THR A 44 0.89 -35.04 30.76
C THR A 44 1.46 -36.44 30.62
N ASN A 45 0.78 -37.41 31.19
CA ASN A 45 1.08 -38.84 31.01
C ASN A 45 0.69 -39.22 29.58
N ASP A 46 1.47 -38.68 28.59
CA ASP A 46 1.25 -38.90 27.17
C ASP A 46 2.00 -40.18 26.76
N PRO A 47 1.32 -41.31 26.56
CA PRO A 47 1.95 -42.59 26.35
C PRO A 47 2.77 -42.60 25.06
N VAL A 48 3.95 -43.16 25.12
CA VAL A 48 4.77 -43.46 23.96
C VAL A 48 4.11 -44.60 23.18
N LEU A 49 3.78 -44.36 21.94
CA LEU A 49 3.19 -45.35 21.03
C LEU A 49 4.24 -46.19 20.33
N VAL A 50 5.33 -45.61 19.92
CA VAL A 50 6.40 -46.27 19.17
C VAL A 50 7.72 -45.50 19.30
N ASN A 51 8.85 -46.21 19.24
CA ASN A 51 10.16 -45.61 19.08
C ASN A 51 10.64 -45.79 17.65
N VAL A 52 10.92 -44.67 16.98
CA VAL A 52 11.41 -44.66 15.60
C VAL A 52 12.81 -44.07 15.57
N ALA A 53 13.78 -44.85 15.23
CA ALA A 53 15.20 -44.45 15.13
C ALA A 53 15.70 -43.68 16.36
N GLY A 54 15.34 -44.12 17.56
CA GLY A 54 15.72 -43.51 18.83
C GLY A 54 14.83 -42.36 19.30
N GLN A 55 13.82 -41.93 18.52
CA GLN A 55 12.86 -40.91 18.91
C GLN A 55 11.56 -41.55 19.39
N ASN A 56 11.15 -41.18 20.60
CA ASN A 56 9.86 -41.62 21.14
C ASN A 56 8.74 -40.79 20.51
N ILE A 57 7.78 -41.47 19.90
CA ILE A 57 6.57 -40.86 19.32
C ILE A 57 5.45 -41.08 20.33
N THR A 58 4.86 -39.97 20.78
CA THR A 58 3.76 -40.00 21.72
C THR A 58 2.41 -40.08 21.03
N ARG A 59 1.38 -40.46 21.82
CA ARG A 59 0.01 -40.53 21.34
C ARG A 59 -0.48 -39.18 20.83
N SER A 60 -0.27 -38.12 21.55
CA SER A 60 -0.72 -36.80 21.15
C SER A 60 -0.04 -36.29 19.88
N GLU A 61 1.24 -36.63 19.66
CA GLU A 61 1.96 -36.31 18.41
C GLU A 61 1.33 -37.02 17.22
N PHE A 62 1.06 -38.34 17.35
CA PHE A 62 0.42 -39.10 16.29
C PHE A 62 -1.00 -38.60 15.99
N GLU A 63 -1.84 -38.45 17.02
CA GLU A 63 -3.22 -37.97 16.86
C GLU A 63 -3.29 -36.61 16.18
N ARG A 64 -2.41 -35.67 16.56
CA ARG A 64 -2.35 -34.34 15.93
C ARG A 64 -2.09 -34.43 14.43
N VAL A 65 -1.18 -35.30 13.99
CA VAL A 65 -0.85 -35.45 12.57
C VAL A 65 -1.95 -36.24 11.84
N TYR A 66 -2.47 -37.28 12.48
CA TYR A 66 -3.55 -38.07 11.95
C TYR A 66 -4.79 -37.23 11.65
N TYR A 67 -5.29 -36.48 12.61
CA TYR A 67 -6.50 -35.65 12.43
C TYR A 67 -6.28 -34.41 11.56
N LYS A 68 -5.03 -33.94 11.43
CA LYS A 68 -4.70 -32.86 10.50
C LYS A 68 -4.83 -33.32 9.05
N ASN A 69 -4.45 -34.54 8.74
CA ASN A 69 -4.40 -35.08 7.39
C ASN A 69 -5.66 -35.87 7.00
N ASN A 70 -6.47 -36.28 7.96
CA ASN A 70 -7.73 -36.96 7.73
C ASN A 70 -8.91 -36.03 8.01
N ASN A 71 -9.63 -35.64 6.97
CA ASN A 71 -10.81 -34.79 7.10
C ASN A 71 -11.91 -35.51 7.92
N LYS A 72 -12.77 -34.73 8.61
CA LYS A 72 -13.94 -35.23 9.35
C LYS A 72 -14.84 -36.07 8.42
N GLY A 73 -14.76 -37.38 8.56
CA GLY A 73 -15.49 -38.34 7.71
C GLY A 73 -14.71 -39.60 7.34
N THR A 74 -13.41 -39.61 7.53
CA THR A 74 -12.61 -40.83 7.41
C THR A 74 -12.88 -41.71 8.62
N ALA A 75 -13.22 -42.99 8.38
CA ALA A 75 -13.51 -43.92 9.44
C ALA A 75 -12.33 -44.07 10.37
N ASN A 76 -12.52 -43.81 11.67
CA ASN A 76 -11.54 -44.08 12.72
C ASN A 76 -11.57 -45.57 13.10
N ASP A 77 -11.56 -46.43 12.08
CA ASP A 77 -11.46 -47.89 12.31
C ASP A 77 -9.99 -48.27 12.55
N GLU A 78 -9.82 -49.42 13.18
CA GLU A 78 -8.53 -49.94 13.55
C GLU A 78 -7.59 -50.10 12.36
N LYS A 79 -8.12 -50.52 11.23
CA LYS A 79 -7.33 -50.74 9.99
C LYS A 79 -6.78 -49.41 9.48
N SER A 80 -7.63 -48.40 9.34
CA SER A 80 -7.21 -47.06 8.87
C SER A 80 -6.14 -46.43 9.77
N ILE A 81 -6.28 -46.59 11.09
CA ILE A 81 -5.28 -46.11 12.05
C ILE A 81 -3.97 -46.84 11.88
N ARG A 82 -3.97 -48.17 11.73
CA ARG A 82 -2.78 -48.96 11.50
C ARG A 82 -2.08 -48.64 10.20
N ASP A 83 -2.82 -48.55 9.10
CA ASP A 83 -2.29 -48.18 7.80
C ASP A 83 -1.64 -46.79 7.82
N TYR A 84 -2.27 -45.85 8.52
CA TYR A 84 -1.70 -44.51 8.69
C TYR A 84 -0.45 -44.52 9.61
N MET A 85 -0.42 -45.34 10.65
CA MET A 85 0.74 -45.48 11.50
C MET A 85 1.99 -45.95 10.72
N GLU A 86 1.82 -46.87 9.78
CA GLU A 86 2.91 -47.32 8.92
C GLU A 86 3.44 -46.19 8.04
N LEU A 87 2.52 -45.40 7.44
CA LEU A 87 2.88 -44.20 6.66
C LEU A 87 3.63 -43.19 7.53
N PHE A 88 3.18 -42.99 8.78
CA PHE A 88 3.77 -42.07 9.71
C PHE A 88 5.17 -42.50 10.13
N ILE A 89 5.37 -43.79 10.43
CA ILE A 89 6.68 -44.35 10.73
C ILE A 89 7.65 -44.18 9.55
N ASN A 90 7.22 -44.52 8.35
CA ASN A 90 8.01 -44.35 7.12
C ASN A 90 8.35 -42.86 6.87
N TYR A 91 7.44 -41.93 7.14
CA TYR A 91 7.74 -40.52 7.11
C TYR A 91 8.82 -40.11 8.10
N LYS A 92 8.72 -40.55 9.37
CA LYS A 92 9.70 -40.26 10.40
C LYS A 92 11.10 -40.83 10.10
N LEU A 93 11.17 -42.03 9.54
CA LEU A 93 12.42 -42.61 9.05
C LEU A 93 13.05 -41.81 7.94
N LYS A 94 12.27 -41.39 6.96
CA LYS A 94 12.75 -40.51 5.87
C LYS A 94 13.26 -39.16 6.38
N VAL A 95 12.58 -38.56 7.34
CA VAL A 95 13.03 -37.32 7.97
C VAL A 95 14.36 -37.55 8.68
N LYS A 96 14.46 -38.63 9.42
CA LYS A 96 15.70 -38.98 10.17
C LYS A 96 16.88 -39.22 9.25
N GLU A 97 16.65 -39.87 8.12
CA GLU A 97 17.67 -40.06 7.09
C GLU A 97 18.11 -38.75 6.46
N ALA A 98 17.15 -37.88 6.11
CA ALA A 98 17.44 -36.56 5.59
C ALA A 98 18.26 -35.69 6.56
N GLU A 99 17.95 -35.74 7.87
CA GLU A 99 18.74 -35.09 8.92
C GLU A 99 20.16 -35.67 9.01
N SER A 100 20.32 -37.03 8.94
CA SER A 100 21.62 -37.68 8.97
C SER A 100 22.51 -37.27 7.80
N LEU A 101 21.88 -37.03 6.63
CA LEU A 101 22.50 -36.52 5.42
C LEU A 101 22.68 -34.99 5.42
N LYS A 102 22.31 -34.30 6.50
CA LYS A 102 22.39 -32.83 6.67
C LYS A 102 21.66 -32.04 5.59
N MET A 103 20.60 -32.60 5.00
CA MET A 103 19.82 -31.95 3.97
C MET A 103 19.07 -30.71 4.51
N ASP A 104 18.67 -30.73 5.79
CA ASP A 104 18.05 -29.65 6.54
C ASP A 104 18.98 -28.44 6.80
N THR A 105 20.28 -28.64 6.65
CA THR A 105 21.30 -27.61 6.88
C THR A 105 21.76 -26.88 5.63
N SER A 106 21.32 -27.32 4.45
CA SER A 106 21.65 -26.69 3.18
C SER A 106 21.12 -25.25 3.10
N ALA A 107 21.85 -24.36 2.41
CA ALA A 107 21.41 -22.97 2.22
C ALA A 107 20.02 -22.90 1.54
N ALA A 108 19.81 -23.68 0.49
CA ALA A 108 18.54 -23.73 -0.23
C ALA A 108 17.35 -24.09 0.67
N PHE A 109 17.50 -25.13 1.53
CA PHE A 109 16.46 -25.51 2.49
C PHE A 109 16.17 -24.41 3.51
N LYS A 110 17.21 -23.77 4.06
CA LYS A 110 17.06 -22.68 5.04
C LYS A 110 16.38 -21.46 4.44
N ASP A 111 16.71 -21.11 3.20
CA ASP A 111 16.10 -19.98 2.49
C ASP A 111 14.62 -20.26 2.20
N GLU A 112 14.29 -21.46 1.73
CA GLU A 112 12.91 -21.88 1.51
C GLU A 112 12.10 -21.90 2.80
N LEU A 113 12.62 -22.51 3.86
CA LEU A 113 11.97 -22.53 5.18
C LEU A 113 11.74 -21.11 5.73
N THR A 114 12.72 -20.22 5.53
CA THR A 114 12.60 -18.82 5.92
C THR A 114 11.50 -18.13 5.11
N GLY A 115 11.38 -18.41 3.81
CA GLY A 115 10.31 -17.95 2.96
C GLY A 115 8.93 -18.37 3.47
N TYR A 116 8.74 -19.65 3.75
CA TYR A 116 7.47 -20.16 4.31
C TYR A 116 7.15 -19.55 5.68
N ARG A 117 8.13 -19.42 6.58
CA ARG A 117 7.91 -18.77 7.88
C ARG A 117 7.46 -17.32 7.74
N LYS A 118 8.05 -16.56 6.80
CA LYS A 118 7.62 -15.18 6.51
C LYS A 118 6.19 -15.13 5.98
N GLN A 119 5.83 -16.02 5.06
CA GLN A 119 4.48 -16.10 4.52
C GLN A 119 3.43 -16.42 5.60
N LEU A 120 3.74 -17.40 6.47
CA LEU A 120 2.86 -17.79 7.58
C LEU A 120 2.74 -16.69 8.64
N ALA A 121 3.79 -15.87 8.84
CA ALA A 121 3.78 -14.77 9.80
C ALA A 121 2.99 -13.54 9.31
N GLN A 122 2.86 -13.33 7.99
CA GLN A 122 2.23 -12.13 7.42
C GLN A 122 0.85 -11.80 8.00
N PRO A 123 -0.10 -12.76 8.15
CA PRO A 123 -1.42 -12.46 8.72
C PRO A 123 -1.38 -12.00 10.19
N TYR A 124 -0.29 -12.36 10.92
CA TYR A 124 -0.11 -11.99 12.33
C TYR A 124 0.67 -10.67 12.51
N LEU A 125 1.30 -10.18 11.43
CA LEU A 125 2.02 -8.90 11.42
C LEU A 125 1.11 -7.72 11.07
N THR A 126 -0.09 -7.99 10.57
CA THR A 126 -1.08 -7.00 10.18
C THR A 126 -2.23 -6.99 11.18
N ASP A 127 -2.44 -5.84 11.83
CA ASP A 127 -3.63 -5.62 12.64
C ASP A 127 -4.80 -5.30 11.70
N LYS A 128 -5.80 -6.19 11.70
CA LYS A 128 -6.97 -6.05 10.83
C LYS A 128 -7.77 -4.79 11.16
N ASP A 129 -7.93 -4.50 12.44
CA ASP A 129 -8.73 -3.35 12.90
C ASP A 129 -8.04 -2.04 12.50
N VAL A 130 -6.72 -1.99 12.57
CA VAL A 130 -5.93 -0.84 12.09
C VAL A 130 -6.09 -0.68 10.58
N ASN A 131 -6.00 -1.76 9.81
CA ASN A 131 -6.19 -1.71 8.36
C ASN A 131 -7.61 -1.27 7.98
N ASP A 132 -8.63 -1.82 8.60
CA ASP A 132 -10.02 -1.46 8.34
C ASP A 132 -10.28 0.03 8.66
N ASN A 133 -9.68 0.56 9.72
CA ASN A 133 -9.75 1.98 10.07
C ASN A 133 -9.02 2.86 9.04
N LEU A 134 -7.84 2.47 8.58
CA LEU A 134 -7.08 3.20 7.56
C LEU A 134 -7.83 3.21 6.21
N VAL A 135 -8.43 2.09 5.81
CA VAL A 135 -9.25 2.01 4.60
C VAL A 135 -10.47 2.93 4.70
N LYS A 136 -11.14 2.93 5.85
CA LYS A 136 -12.29 3.82 6.10
C LYS A 136 -11.88 5.29 6.11
N GLU A 137 -10.74 5.61 6.71
CA GLU A 137 -10.18 6.97 6.70
C GLU A 137 -9.87 7.43 5.26
N ALA A 138 -9.17 6.60 4.48
CA ALA A 138 -8.86 6.89 3.07
C ALA A 138 -10.15 7.10 2.25
N TYR A 139 -11.15 6.24 2.43
CA TYR A 139 -12.45 6.39 1.76
C TYR A 139 -13.12 7.72 2.10
N ASN A 140 -13.15 8.10 3.38
CA ASN A 140 -13.74 9.37 3.82
C ASN A 140 -12.99 10.58 3.24
N ARG A 141 -11.65 10.51 3.14
CA ARG A 141 -10.83 11.57 2.53
C ARG A 141 -11.08 11.70 1.04
N LEU A 142 -11.25 10.58 0.33
CA LEU A 142 -11.56 10.57 -1.12
C LEU A 142 -12.91 11.23 -1.47
N GLN A 143 -13.78 11.44 -0.49
CA GLN A 143 -15.06 12.14 -0.71
C GLN A 143 -14.91 13.67 -0.71
N ASN A 144 -13.76 14.21 -0.36
CA ASN A 144 -13.53 15.65 -0.29
C ASN A 144 -12.18 16.02 -0.91
N ASP A 145 -12.17 17.13 -1.64
CA ASP A 145 -10.97 17.78 -2.12
C ASP A 145 -10.57 18.88 -1.14
N VAL A 146 -9.29 18.97 -0.82
CA VAL A 146 -8.71 20.01 0.04
C VAL A 146 -7.84 20.92 -0.81
N ARG A 147 -8.04 22.24 -0.72
CA ARG A 147 -7.10 23.23 -1.25
C ARG A 147 -6.22 23.74 -0.15
N ALA A 148 -4.91 23.61 -0.32
CA ALA A 148 -3.98 24.06 0.68
C ALA A 148 -2.70 24.65 0.09
N SER A 149 -2.06 25.48 0.90
CA SER A 149 -0.69 25.97 0.68
C SER A 149 0.22 25.48 1.79
N HIS A 150 1.50 25.30 1.50
CA HIS A 150 2.46 24.85 2.49
C HIS A 150 3.78 25.64 2.51
N ILE A 151 4.47 25.57 3.63
CA ILE A 151 5.86 26.02 3.80
C ILE A 151 6.65 24.82 4.30
N LEU A 152 7.78 24.52 3.64
CA LEU A 152 8.68 23.43 3.99
C LEU A 152 10.00 23.97 4.52
N ILE A 153 10.46 23.41 5.65
CA ILE A 153 11.85 23.45 6.08
C ILE A 153 12.41 22.04 5.90
N LYS A 154 13.32 21.89 4.96
CA LYS A 154 13.91 20.58 4.61
C LYS A 154 14.67 19.99 5.79
N LEU A 155 14.55 18.69 5.95
CA LEU A 155 15.28 17.94 6.96
C LEU A 155 15.35 16.47 6.54
N SER A 156 16.54 15.90 6.52
CA SER A 156 16.75 14.50 6.21
C SER A 156 16.05 13.57 7.23
N SER A 157 15.67 12.37 6.81
CA SER A 157 15.05 11.38 7.71
C SER A 157 15.98 10.92 8.83
N ASP A 158 17.29 10.95 8.58
CA ASP A 158 18.39 10.56 9.49
C ASP A 158 19.04 11.75 10.21
N ALA A 159 18.41 12.93 10.15
CA ALA A 159 18.93 14.14 10.78
C ALA A 159 19.11 13.99 12.30
N LEU A 160 20.18 14.58 12.82
CA LEU A 160 20.49 14.56 14.24
C LEU A 160 19.43 15.32 15.06
N PRO A 161 19.23 14.98 16.35
CA PRO A 161 18.26 15.64 17.21
C PRO A 161 18.43 17.16 17.27
N LYS A 162 19.67 17.66 17.25
CA LYS A 162 19.98 19.10 17.23
C LYS A 162 19.42 19.78 15.98
N ASP A 163 19.60 19.16 14.81
CA ASP A 163 19.14 19.72 13.52
C ASP A 163 17.62 19.65 13.43
N THR A 164 17.05 18.56 13.93
CA THR A 164 15.60 18.38 14.05
C THR A 164 14.97 19.49 14.90
N LEU A 165 15.55 19.80 16.05
CA LEU A 165 15.07 20.87 16.94
C LEU A 165 15.23 22.25 16.28
N ALA A 166 16.35 22.50 15.60
CA ALA A 166 16.59 23.74 14.89
C ALA A 166 15.56 23.99 13.78
N ALA A 167 15.28 22.96 12.96
CA ALA A 167 14.27 23.01 11.90
C ALA A 167 12.86 23.23 12.46
N TYR A 168 12.50 22.52 13.54
CA TYR A 168 11.23 22.69 14.22
C TYR A 168 11.06 24.12 14.76
N ASN A 169 12.05 24.65 15.44
CA ASN A 169 12.00 26.01 15.97
C ASN A 169 11.91 27.08 14.87
N ARG A 170 12.57 26.82 13.72
CA ARG A 170 12.50 27.73 12.57
C ARG A 170 11.10 27.77 11.97
N ILE A 171 10.47 26.62 11.75
CA ILE A 171 9.12 26.56 11.18
C ILE A 171 8.08 27.11 12.16
N MET A 172 8.26 26.90 13.46
CA MET A 172 7.39 27.50 14.50
C MET A 172 7.43 29.01 14.48
N LYS A 173 8.60 29.64 14.35
CA LYS A 173 8.74 31.10 14.22
C LYS A 173 8.03 31.62 12.97
N ILE A 174 8.07 30.89 11.85
CA ILE A 174 7.34 31.25 10.63
C ILE A 174 5.84 31.17 10.89
N ARG A 175 5.37 30.08 11.49
CA ARG A 175 3.97 29.90 11.85
C ARG A 175 3.46 31.00 12.77
N GLU A 176 4.19 31.37 13.79
CA GLU A 176 3.82 32.44 14.71
C GLU A 176 3.61 33.79 14.01
N LYS A 177 4.48 34.14 13.06
CA LYS A 177 4.30 35.34 12.24
C LYS A 177 3.01 35.30 11.41
N ILE A 178 2.72 34.15 10.80
CA ILE A 178 1.51 33.98 9.98
C ILE A 178 0.25 34.04 10.83
N VAL A 179 0.23 33.40 11.98
CA VAL A 179 -0.91 33.46 12.92
C VAL A 179 -1.13 34.88 13.47
N LYS A 180 -0.05 35.72 13.55
CA LYS A 180 -0.12 37.14 13.90
C LYS A 180 -0.50 38.05 12.71
N GLY A 181 -0.84 37.49 11.56
CA GLY A 181 -1.35 38.22 10.39
C GLY A 181 -0.35 38.44 9.26
N ALA A 182 0.85 37.85 9.31
CA ALA A 182 1.73 37.89 8.15
C ALA A 182 1.13 37.12 6.97
N ASP A 183 1.32 37.63 5.76
CA ASP A 183 0.85 37.00 4.55
C ASP A 183 1.54 35.64 4.32
N PHE A 184 0.74 34.59 4.10
CA PHE A 184 1.25 33.22 3.96
C PHE A 184 2.06 33.05 2.67
N GLU A 185 1.56 33.59 1.57
CA GLU A 185 2.19 33.45 0.25
C GLU A 185 3.57 34.14 0.25
N LYS A 186 3.63 35.35 0.77
CA LYS A 186 4.90 36.07 0.94
C LYS A 186 5.87 35.27 1.83
N MET A 187 5.40 34.77 2.98
CA MET A 187 6.23 33.97 3.86
C MET A 187 6.71 32.67 3.20
N ALA A 188 5.89 32.05 2.35
CA ALA A 188 6.26 30.88 1.58
C ALA A 188 7.36 31.20 0.56
N ARG A 189 7.21 32.29 -0.22
CA ARG A 189 8.24 32.75 -1.18
C ARG A 189 9.58 33.08 -0.49
N ASP A 190 9.51 33.70 0.69
CA ASP A 190 10.70 34.15 1.40
C ASP A 190 11.41 33.06 2.19
N SER A 191 10.68 32.09 2.73
CA SER A 191 11.19 31.18 3.77
C SER A 191 11.06 29.70 3.45
N SER A 192 10.22 29.31 2.48
CA SER A 192 10.07 27.90 2.13
C SER A 192 11.29 27.37 1.37
N GLU A 193 11.67 26.16 1.70
CA GLU A 193 12.72 25.41 1.00
C GLU A 193 12.15 24.46 -0.07
N ASP A 194 10.83 24.50 -0.30
CA ASP A 194 10.23 23.92 -1.50
C ASP A 194 10.56 24.80 -2.72
N PRO A 195 11.21 24.25 -3.76
CA PRO A 195 11.56 25.01 -4.95
C PRO A 195 10.37 25.70 -5.62
N SER A 196 9.19 25.06 -5.64
CA SER A 196 7.99 25.60 -6.28
C SER A 196 7.42 26.82 -5.55
N ALA A 197 7.70 26.98 -4.25
CA ALA A 197 7.15 28.06 -3.45
C ALA A 197 7.58 29.46 -3.93
N LYS A 198 8.70 29.57 -4.63
CA LYS A 198 9.14 30.84 -5.24
C LYS A 198 8.16 31.33 -6.31
N GLU A 199 7.57 30.42 -7.05
CA GLU A 199 6.65 30.73 -8.16
C GLU A 199 5.21 30.77 -7.69
N ASN A 200 4.75 29.73 -6.96
CA ASN A 200 3.35 29.54 -6.59
C ASN A 200 3.00 30.02 -5.17
N GLY A 201 3.95 30.58 -4.40
CA GLY A 201 3.68 30.99 -3.02
C GLY A 201 3.31 29.85 -2.09
N GLY A 202 3.71 28.62 -2.44
CA GLY A 202 3.39 27.40 -1.72
C GLY A 202 2.00 26.82 -1.99
N ASP A 203 1.20 27.40 -2.92
CA ASP A 203 -0.14 26.89 -3.28
C ASP A 203 0.00 25.54 -4.02
N LEU A 204 -0.63 24.51 -3.47
CA LEU A 204 -0.69 23.16 -4.04
C LEU A 204 -1.94 22.92 -4.88
N GLY A 205 -2.86 23.90 -4.92
CA GLY A 205 -4.17 23.71 -5.49
C GLY A 205 -5.04 22.72 -4.70
N TYR A 206 -6.07 22.18 -5.35
CA TYR A 206 -6.87 21.11 -4.78
C TYR A 206 -6.19 19.76 -4.95
N PHE A 207 -6.27 18.93 -3.91
CA PHE A 207 -5.86 17.52 -3.93
C PHE A 207 -6.87 16.68 -3.15
N THR A 208 -6.92 15.40 -3.46
CA THR A 208 -7.78 14.42 -2.79
C THR A 208 -6.95 13.44 -1.95
N GLY A 209 -7.61 12.54 -1.25
CA GLY A 209 -6.95 11.48 -0.46
C GLY A 209 -5.98 10.64 -1.30
N LEU A 210 -4.93 10.15 -0.67
CA LEU A 210 -3.86 9.32 -1.24
C LEU A 210 -2.94 10.02 -2.26
N GLN A 211 -3.02 11.34 -2.40
CA GLN A 211 -2.13 12.11 -3.28
C GLN A 211 -0.91 12.68 -2.54
N MET A 212 -1.02 12.87 -1.24
CA MET A 212 0.06 13.41 -0.41
C MET A 212 0.62 12.35 0.54
N VAL A 213 1.81 12.58 1.09
CA VAL A 213 2.35 11.69 2.13
C VAL A 213 1.44 11.73 3.37
N TYR A 214 1.19 10.58 3.98
CA TYR A 214 0.17 10.39 5.00
C TYR A 214 0.19 11.42 6.16
N PRO A 215 1.35 11.78 6.78
CA PRO A 215 1.35 12.79 7.83
C PRO A 215 0.92 14.19 7.35
N PHE A 216 1.30 14.57 6.13
CA PHE A 216 0.89 15.83 5.52
C PHE A 216 -0.61 15.84 5.23
N GLU A 217 -1.09 14.77 4.59
CA GLU A 217 -2.51 14.60 4.28
C GLU A 217 -3.38 14.63 5.53
N THR A 218 -2.98 13.89 6.57
CA THR A 218 -3.67 13.89 7.87
C THR A 218 -3.78 15.29 8.47
N ALA A 219 -2.71 16.06 8.40
CA ALA A 219 -2.74 17.43 8.90
C ALA A 219 -3.63 18.35 8.05
N ALA A 220 -3.60 18.19 6.73
CA ALA A 220 -4.45 18.98 5.83
C ALA A 220 -5.94 18.72 6.07
N TYR A 221 -6.36 17.45 6.14
CA TYR A 221 -7.76 17.09 6.38
C TYR A 221 -8.26 17.44 7.79
N ASN A 222 -7.36 17.52 8.78
CA ASN A 222 -7.70 17.92 10.16
C ASN A 222 -7.59 19.43 10.42
N THR A 223 -7.14 20.22 9.44
CA THR A 223 -7.04 21.68 9.57
C THR A 223 -8.28 22.33 8.94
N LYS A 224 -8.96 23.18 9.70
CA LYS A 224 -10.16 23.89 9.19
C LYS A 224 -9.79 24.93 8.13
N PRO A 225 -10.65 25.19 7.15
CA PRO A 225 -10.45 26.28 6.21
C PRO A 225 -10.14 27.61 6.90
N GLY A 226 -9.18 28.34 6.36
CA GLY A 226 -8.67 29.58 6.93
C GLY A 226 -7.59 29.42 8.01
N GLN A 227 -7.35 28.22 8.52
CA GLN A 227 -6.38 27.96 9.58
C GLN A 227 -5.04 27.42 9.06
N VAL A 228 -4.02 27.53 9.92
CA VAL A 228 -2.67 27.00 9.69
C VAL A 228 -2.38 25.87 10.68
N SER A 229 -1.98 24.73 10.17
CA SER A 229 -1.67 23.54 10.98
C SER A 229 -0.51 23.80 11.97
N MET A 230 -0.37 22.93 12.94
CA MET A 230 0.90 22.78 13.67
C MET A 230 1.97 22.20 12.71
N PRO A 231 3.28 22.35 13.04
CA PRO A 231 4.33 21.73 12.25
C PRO A 231 4.17 20.22 12.15
N VAL A 232 4.25 19.71 10.92
CA VAL A 232 4.09 18.29 10.59
C VAL A 232 5.41 17.74 10.07
N ARG A 233 5.90 16.66 10.67
CA ARG A 233 7.11 15.97 10.21
C ARG A 233 6.77 14.99 9.10
N THR A 234 7.47 15.10 7.98
CA THR A 234 7.45 14.13 6.88
C THR A 234 8.87 13.69 6.52
N ARG A 235 9.04 12.75 5.59
CA ARG A 235 10.37 12.38 5.06
C ARG A 235 11.13 13.55 4.42
N PHE A 236 10.44 14.63 4.04
CA PHE A 236 11.05 15.79 3.38
C PHE A 236 11.50 16.87 4.37
N GLY A 237 10.94 16.90 5.58
CA GLY A 237 11.19 17.94 6.56
C GLY A 237 9.99 18.26 7.41
N TYR A 238 9.97 19.47 7.96
CA TYR A 238 8.82 20.03 8.66
C TYR A 238 8.00 20.92 7.74
N HIS A 239 6.68 20.72 7.79
CA HIS A 239 5.70 21.50 7.03
C HIS A 239 4.77 22.25 7.98
N ILE A 240 4.32 23.44 7.59
CA ILE A 240 3.07 24.05 8.04
C ILE A 240 2.15 24.19 6.85
N ILE A 241 0.86 23.93 7.07
CA ILE A 241 -0.14 23.82 6.00
C ILE A 241 -1.25 24.80 6.30
N LYS A 242 -1.56 25.69 5.36
CA LYS A 242 -2.74 26.56 5.41
C LYS A 242 -3.80 25.96 4.50
N VAL A 243 -4.91 25.54 5.08
CA VAL A 243 -6.07 25.08 4.29
C VAL A 243 -6.91 26.31 3.90
N SER A 244 -7.16 26.49 2.63
CA SER A 244 -7.97 27.58 2.12
C SER A 244 -9.41 27.17 1.87
N ASP A 245 -9.64 25.91 1.44
CA ASP A 245 -10.97 25.41 1.14
C ASP A 245 -11.07 23.90 1.28
N ILE A 246 -12.26 23.39 1.54
CA ILE A 246 -12.61 21.96 1.51
C ILE A 246 -13.96 21.86 0.79
N ARG A 247 -14.01 21.05 -0.26
CA ARG A 247 -15.22 20.84 -1.05
C ARG A 247 -15.50 19.36 -1.29
N PRO A 248 -16.73 18.95 -1.61
CA PRO A 248 -16.99 17.60 -2.09
C PRO A 248 -16.11 17.28 -3.31
N ALA A 249 -15.57 16.06 -3.35
CA ALA A 249 -14.75 15.62 -4.47
C ALA A 249 -15.56 15.65 -5.77
N VAL A 250 -14.97 16.18 -6.84
CA VAL A 250 -15.64 16.29 -8.15
C VAL A 250 -15.66 14.97 -8.91
N GLY A 251 -14.99 13.93 -8.40
CA GLY A 251 -14.88 12.62 -9.05
C GLY A 251 -13.87 12.59 -10.18
N GLU A 252 -14.02 11.62 -11.08
CA GLU A 252 -13.18 11.45 -12.27
C GLU A 252 -13.98 11.78 -13.52
N ILE A 253 -13.31 12.34 -14.50
CA ILE A 253 -13.87 12.64 -15.81
C ILE A 253 -13.13 11.88 -16.90
N HIS A 254 -13.85 11.60 -17.97
CA HIS A 254 -13.30 10.99 -19.18
C HIS A 254 -13.52 11.98 -20.35
N THR A 255 -12.43 12.45 -20.93
CA THR A 255 -12.47 13.49 -21.95
C THR A 255 -11.59 13.12 -23.13
N ALA A 256 -11.76 13.86 -24.23
CA ALA A 256 -10.83 13.86 -25.35
C ALA A 256 -10.33 15.28 -25.57
N HIS A 257 -9.08 15.41 -26.06
CA HIS A 257 -8.51 16.70 -26.41
C HIS A 257 -7.82 16.72 -27.76
N ILE A 258 -7.64 17.91 -28.30
CA ILE A 258 -6.76 18.19 -29.43
C ILE A 258 -5.75 19.23 -28.96
N MET A 259 -4.47 18.93 -29.04
CA MET A 259 -3.39 19.81 -28.61
C MET A 259 -2.64 20.36 -29.82
N ILE A 260 -2.42 21.67 -29.87
CA ILE A 260 -1.43 22.32 -30.72
C ILE A 260 -0.29 22.79 -29.81
N LYS A 261 0.88 22.21 -29.97
CA LYS A 261 2.02 22.45 -29.09
C LYS A 261 2.61 23.84 -29.29
N VAL A 262 2.76 24.56 -28.19
CA VAL A 262 3.43 25.86 -28.12
C VAL A 262 4.11 26.01 -26.76
N ASN A 263 5.31 26.58 -26.71
CA ASN A 263 6.00 26.82 -25.44
C ASN A 263 5.73 28.25 -24.95
N LYS A 264 5.75 28.45 -23.63
CA LYS A 264 5.59 29.79 -23.03
C LYS A 264 6.65 30.79 -23.48
N THR A 265 7.83 30.29 -23.85
CA THR A 265 8.96 31.10 -24.32
C THR A 265 8.98 31.34 -25.83
N ASP A 266 8.03 30.76 -26.57
CA ASP A 266 7.91 30.99 -28.00
C ASP A 266 7.50 32.44 -28.27
N ASN A 267 7.95 32.98 -29.39
CA ASN A 267 7.61 34.35 -29.74
C ASN A 267 6.12 34.49 -30.05
N ASP A 268 5.63 35.73 -30.00
CA ASP A 268 4.21 36.07 -30.22
C ASP A 268 3.65 35.55 -31.57
N SER A 269 4.48 35.47 -32.60
CA SER A 269 4.05 34.98 -33.92
C SER A 269 3.71 33.48 -33.87
N LEU A 270 4.52 32.68 -33.23
CA LEU A 270 4.26 31.24 -33.06
C LEU A 270 3.05 30.97 -32.17
N GLN A 271 2.90 31.75 -31.09
CA GLN A 271 1.71 31.66 -30.24
C GLN A 271 0.43 32.00 -30.98
N LYS A 272 0.43 33.09 -31.80
CA LYS A 272 -0.70 33.48 -32.65
C LYS A 272 -1.01 32.43 -33.72
N GLU A 273 0.01 31.83 -34.32
CA GLU A 273 -0.18 30.75 -35.31
C GLU A 273 -0.79 29.50 -34.67
N ALA A 274 -0.31 29.08 -33.51
CA ALA A 274 -0.88 27.94 -32.78
C ALA A 274 -2.36 28.20 -32.40
N LYS A 275 -2.65 29.44 -31.96
CA LYS A 275 -4.03 29.84 -31.70
C LYS A 275 -4.91 29.79 -32.94
N ARG A 276 -4.44 30.32 -34.06
CA ARG A 276 -5.18 30.27 -35.33
C ARG A 276 -5.48 28.82 -35.72
N LYS A 277 -4.50 27.93 -35.64
CA LYS A 277 -4.68 26.50 -35.96
C LYS A 277 -5.77 25.87 -35.09
N ILE A 278 -5.74 26.08 -33.77
CA ILE A 278 -6.75 25.48 -32.90
C ILE A 278 -8.15 26.06 -33.12
N ASP A 279 -8.24 27.36 -33.43
CA ASP A 279 -9.52 28.02 -33.78
C ASP A 279 -10.08 27.46 -35.09
N GLU A 280 -9.26 27.19 -36.12
CA GLU A 280 -9.68 26.54 -37.36
C GLU A 280 -10.19 25.11 -37.13
N ILE A 281 -9.48 24.31 -36.28
CA ILE A 281 -9.92 22.96 -35.93
C ILE A 281 -11.27 23.03 -35.18
N TYR A 282 -11.42 23.99 -34.26
CA TYR A 282 -12.68 24.20 -33.56
C TYR A 282 -13.83 24.56 -34.51
N ALA A 283 -13.56 25.40 -35.51
CA ALA A 283 -14.54 25.76 -36.53
C ALA A 283 -14.99 24.53 -37.35
N LYS A 284 -14.07 23.65 -37.74
CA LYS A 284 -14.39 22.40 -38.42
C LYS A 284 -15.26 21.48 -37.56
N PHE A 285 -14.91 21.34 -36.25
CA PHE A 285 -15.72 20.58 -35.31
C PHE A 285 -17.14 21.16 -35.21
N LYS A 286 -17.28 22.48 -35.12
CA LYS A 286 -18.59 23.18 -35.12
C LYS A 286 -19.36 22.98 -36.40
N ALA A 287 -18.70 22.82 -37.55
CA ALA A 287 -19.28 22.50 -38.85
C ALA A 287 -19.71 21.02 -38.98
N GLY A 288 -19.47 20.17 -37.97
CA GLY A 288 -19.94 18.80 -37.91
C GLY A 288 -18.87 17.73 -38.23
N GLU A 289 -17.61 18.12 -38.42
CA GLU A 289 -16.53 17.12 -38.53
C GLU A 289 -16.35 16.37 -37.19
N LYS A 290 -16.04 15.06 -37.28
CA LYS A 290 -15.91 14.24 -36.10
C LYS A 290 -14.65 14.61 -35.30
N PHE A 291 -14.80 14.74 -33.99
CA PHE A 291 -13.70 15.08 -33.09
C PHE A 291 -12.54 14.10 -33.20
N ASP A 292 -12.81 12.80 -33.25
CA ASP A 292 -11.85 11.70 -33.43
C ASP A 292 -10.96 11.90 -34.67
N ASP A 293 -11.55 12.24 -35.79
CA ASP A 293 -10.82 12.38 -37.05
C ASP A 293 -9.95 13.66 -37.00
N LEU A 294 -10.48 14.74 -36.43
CA LEU A 294 -9.74 15.98 -36.21
C LEU A 294 -8.56 15.75 -35.25
N ALA A 295 -8.75 14.98 -34.16
CA ALA A 295 -7.68 14.65 -33.23
C ALA A 295 -6.57 13.84 -33.91
N LYS A 296 -6.91 12.81 -34.67
CA LYS A 296 -5.96 11.98 -35.41
C LYS A 296 -5.16 12.80 -36.43
N GLN A 297 -5.84 13.76 -37.08
CA GLN A 297 -5.23 14.53 -38.16
C GLN A 297 -4.35 15.69 -37.65
N TYR A 298 -4.83 16.41 -36.64
CA TYR A 298 -4.26 17.71 -36.28
C TYR A 298 -3.58 17.75 -34.90
N SER A 299 -3.88 16.83 -33.98
CA SER A 299 -3.29 16.90 -32.64
C SER A 299 -1.80 16.63 -32.63
N ASP A 300 -1.06 17.47 -31.91
CA ASP A 300 0.37 17.30 -31.65
C ASP A 300 0.63 16.33 -30.50
N ASP A 301 -0.39 16.01 -29.69
CA ASP A 301 -0.32 14.90 -28.73
C ASP A 301 -0.53 13.56 -29.44
N LYS A 302 0.58 13.01 -29.96
CA LYS A 302 0.53 11.75 -30.69
C LYS A 302 0.13 10.56 -29.85
N GLY A 303 0.28 10.63 -28.52
CA GLY A 303 -0.08 9.56 -27.60
C GLY A 303 -1.59 9.34 -27.55
N SER A 304 -2.40 10.41 -27.44
CA SER A 304 -3.84 10.32 -27.43
C SER A 304 -4.47 10.43 -28.83
N ALA A 305 -3.82 11.13 -29.78
CA ALA A 305 -4.35 11.35 -31.13
C ALA A 305 -4.74 10.05 -31.85
N VAL A 306 -3.93 8.98 -31.72
CA VAL A 306 -4.20 7.66 -32.33
C VAL A 306 -5.54 7.08 -31.90
N ASN A 307 -6.00 7.43 -30.70
CA ASN A 307 -7.26 7.03 -30.11
C ASN A 307 -8.31 8.18 -30.14
N GLY A 308 -8.24 9.07 -31.12
CA GLY A 308 -9.19 10.18 -31.25
C GLY A 308 -9.05 11.26 -30.17
N GLY A 309 -7.86 11.39 -29.58
CA GLY A 309 -7.59 12.38 -28.52
C GLY A 309 -8.08 11.98 -27.13
N VAL A 310 -8.59 10.75 -26.95
CA VAL A 310 -9.14 10.26 -25.67
C VAL A 310 -8.05 10.12 -24.63
N LEU A 311 -8.28 10.73 -23.46
CA LEU A 311 -7.40 10.66 -22.29
C LEU A 311 -7.88 9.58 -21.32
N PRO A 312 -6.99 8.99 -20.52
CA PRO A 312 -7.42 8.17 -19.40
C PRO A 312 -8.35 8.92 -18.44
N TRP A 313 -9.14 8.20 -17.65
CA TRP A 313 -9.90 8.81 -16.56
C TRP A 313 -8.97 9.56 -15.61
N PHE A 314 -9.32 10.77 -15.26
CA PHE A 314 -8.56 11.57 -14.30
C PHE A 314 -9.47 12.41 -13.41
N GLY A 315 -9.01 12.65 -12.20
CA GLY A 315 -9.68 13.47 -11.19
C GLY A 315 -8.81 14.62 -10.71
N THR A 316 -9.21 15.21 -9.59
CA THR A 316 -8.52 16.35 -8.96
C THR A 316 -7.02 16.13 -8.82
N GLY A 317 -6.21 17.09 -9.27
CA GLY A 317 -4.75 17.08 -9.15
C GLY A 317 -4.00 16.11 -10.07
N LYS A 318 -4.66 15.52 -11.06
CA LYS A 318 -4.04 14.57 -12.02
C LYS A 318 -3.73 15.16 -13.39
N MET A 319 -4.24 16.37 -13.68
CA MET A 319 -4.02 17.11 -14.92
C MET A 319 -3.69 18.54 -14.60
#